data_7941f7933e46c4c852dce55d9566ee2e
#
_entry.id   7941f7933e46c4c852dce55d9566ee2e
#
_cell.length_a   1.000
_cell.length_b   1.000
_cell.length_c   1.000
_cell.angle_alpha   90.00
_cell.angle_beta   90.00
_cell.angle_gamma   90.00
#
_symmetry.space_group_name_H-M   'P 1'
#
loop_
_entity.id
_entity.type
_entity.pdbx_description
1 polymer ?
#
loop_
_entity_poly.entity_id
_entity_poly.type
_entity_poly.pdbx_seq_one_letter_code
_entity_poly.pdbx_strand_id
1 'polypeptide(L)'
;MEVQDKRKISFDRNGFEDTELLEIYRRLLKPRLIEEKMLILLRQGKISKWFSGWGQEAISVGSAYAMDREEYILPMHRNLGVFTTRD
;
A
#
# COMPACT_ATOMS: atom_id res chain seq x y z
N MET A 1 -12.25 17.97 22.47
CA MET A 1 -10.97 18.57 22.86
C MET A 1 -10.12 18.74 21.63
N GLU A 2 -9.84 19.97 21.26
CA GLU A 2 -8.98 20.22 20.12
C GLU A 2 -7.52 19.98 20.52
N VAL A 3 -6.89 19.07 19.83
CA VAL A 3 -5.44 18.93 19.91
C VAL A 3 -4.86 19.97 18.96
N GLN A 4 -4.35 21.05 19.52
CA GLN A 4 -3.60 22.00 18.72
C GLN A 4 -2.25 21.38 18.40
N ASP A 5 -2.14 20.84 17.21
CA ASP A 5 -0.85 20.47 16.68
C ASP A 5 -0.15 21.75 16.24
N LYS A 6 0.92 22.10 16.96
CA LYS A 6 1.75 23.25 16.62
C LYS A 6 2.54 23.03 15.33
N ARG A 7 2.55 21.82 14.79
CA ARG A 7 3.16 21.50 13.52
C ARG A 7 2.08 21.41 12.46
N LYS A 8 1.99 22.44 11.65
CA LYS A 8 1.12 22.36 10.47
C LYS A 8 1.73 21.38 9.49
N ILE A 9 1.07 20.23 9.33
CA ILE A 9 1.42 19.31 8.27
C ILE A 9 0.83 19.88 6.99
N SER A 10 1.71 20.24 6.07
CA SER A 10 1.32 20.69 4.76
C SER A 10 1.54 19.58 3.75
N PHE A 11 0.52 19.26 2.96
CA PHE A 11 0.62 18.25 1.93
C PHE A 11 0.68 18.93 0.56
N ASP A 12 1.74 18.63 -0.19
CA ASP A 12 1.85 19.06 -1.56
C ASP A 12 1.24 17.99 -2.47
N ARG A 13 0.22 18.37 -3.21
CA ARG A 13 -0.49 17.46 -4.10
C ARG A 13 0.25 17.22 -5.41
N ASN A 14 1.31 17.95 -5.70
CA ASN A 14 2.13 17.81 -6.91
C ASN A 14 1.32 17.81 -8.22
N GLY A 15 0.21 18.56 -8.25
CA GLY A 15 -0.63 18.64 -9.43
C GLY A 15 -1.59 17.47 -9.63
N PHE A 16 -1.64 16.52 -8.70
CA PHE A 16 -2.60 15.41 -8.76
C PHE A 16 -4.02 15.89 -8.46
N GLU A 17 -4.96 15.40 -9.24
CA GLU A 17 -6.38 15.66 -9.01
C GLU A 17 -6.93 14.74 -7.91
N ASP A 18 -8.09 15.14 -7.34
CA ASP A 18 -8.73 14.37 -6.27
C ASP A 18 -9.02 12.92 -6.68
N THR A 19 -9.50 12.70 -7.89
CA THR A 19 -9.82 11.39 -8.42
C THR A 19 -8.58 10.48 -8.47
N GLU A 20 -7.45 11.04 -8.86
CA GLU A 20 -6.19 10.31 -8.93
C GLU A 20 -5.65 9.99 -7.54
N LEU A 21 -5.75 10.94 -6.60
CA LEU A 21 -5.34 10.71 -5.22
C LEU A 21 -6.19 9.63 -4.57
N LEU A 22 -7.50 9.60 -4.85
CA LEU A 22 -8.38 8.54 -4.35
C LEU A 22 -8.01 7.18 -4.93
N GLU A 23 -7.63 7.12 -6.20
CA GLU A 23 -7.19 5.87 -6.82
C GLU A 23 -5.88 5.36 -6.20
N ILE A 24 -4.93 6.24 -5.96
CA ILE A 24 -3.68 5.90 -5.27
C ILE A 24 -3.99 5.38 -3.86
N TYR A 25 -4.89 6.03 -3.15
CA TYR A 25 -5.30 5.61 -1.81
C TYR A 25 -5.92 4.20 -1.83
N ARG A 26 -6.79 3.92 -2.79
CA ARG A 26 -7.38 2.59 -2.95
C ARG A 26 -6.31 1.53 -3.18
N ARG A 27 -5.33 1.84 -3.99
CA ARG A 27 -4.22 0.93 -4.27
C ARG A 27 -3.31 0.70 -3.07
N LEU A 28 -3.16 1.72 -2.22
CA LEU A 28 -2.44 1.59 -0.95
C LEU A 28 -3.23 0.77 0.07
N LEU A 29 -4.54 0.96 0.10
CA LEU A 29 -5.42 0.31 1.07
C LEU A 29 -5.57 -1.19 0.81
N LYS A 30 -5.63 -1.61 -0.45
CA LYS A 30 -5.86 -3.01 -0.82
C LYS A 30 -4.84 -3.98 -0.20
N PRO A 31 -3.52 -3.78 -0.35
CA PRO A 31 -2.56 -4.68 0.28
C PRO A 31 -2.62 -4.64 1.80
N ARG A 32 -2.93 -3.48 2.40
CA ARG A 32 -3.08 -3.38 3.85
C ARG A 32 -4.23 -4.25 4.36
N LEU A 33 -5.37 -4.24 3.67
CA LEU A 33 -6.52 -5.07 4.03
C LEU A 33 -6.22 -6.56 3.86
N ILE A 34 -5.50 -6.94 2.82
CA ILE A 34 -5.04 -8.31 2.61
C ILE A 34 -4.12 -8.74 3.76
N GLU A 35 -3.17 -7.87 4.13
CA GLU A 35 -2.25 -8.14 5.23
C GLU A 35 -2.98 -8.39 6.55
N GLU A 36 -3.98 -7.57 6.86
CA GLU A 36 -4.80 -7.75 8.06
C GLU A 36 -5.47 -9.12 8.08
N LYS A 37 -6.05 -9.51 6.94
CA LYS A 37 -6.73 -10.81 6.81
C LYS A 37 -5.73 -11.96 6.94
N MET A 38 -4.57 -11.86 6.32
CA MET A 38 -3.56 -12.91 6.38
C MET A 38 -3.02 -13.10 7.79
N LEU A 39 -2.85 -12.03 8.55
CA LEU A 39 -2.43 -12.11 9.95
C LEU A 39 -3.49 -12.83 10.81
N ILE A 40 -4.76 -12.56 10.55
CA ILE A 40 -5.86 -13.26 11.23
C ILE A 40 -5.81 -14.76 10.92
N LEU A 41 -5.65 -15.12 9.64
CA LEU A 41 -5.57 -16.50 9.22
C LEU A 41 -4.36 -17.22 9.81
N LEU A 42 -3.25 -16.52 9.93
CA LEU A 42 -2.03 -17.06 10.53
C LEU A 42 -2.25 -17.37 12.02
N ARG A 43 -2.88 -16.46 12.77
CA ARG A 43 -3.21 -16.65 14.17
C ARG A 43 -4.19 -17.80 14.38
N GLN A 44 -5.08 -18.04 13.42
CA GLN A 44 -6.03 -19.14 13.47
C GLN A 44 -5.44 -20.47 13.02
N GLY A 45 -4.18 -20.48 12.60
CA GLY A 45 -3.52 -21.69 12.12
C GLY A 45 -3.98 -22.16 10.75
N LYS A 46 -4.76 -21.37 10.02
CA LYS A 46 -5.24 -21.72 8.67
C LYS A 46 -4.16 -21.62 7.62
N ILE A 47 -3.15 -20.80 7.86
CA ILE A 47 -1.93 -20.73 7.08
C ILE A 47 -0.74 -20.91 8.02
N SER A 48 0.33 -21.52 7.51
CA SER A 48 1.50 -21.82 8.32
C SER A 48 2.57 -20.74 8.27
N LYS A 49 2.54 -19.90 7.23
CA LYS A 49 3.61 -18.94 6.98
C LYS A 49 3.06 -17.75 6.18
N TRP A 50 3.48 -16.56 6.59
CA TRP A 50 3.18 -15.33 5.84
C TRP A 50 4.29 -14.32 6.07
N PHE A 51 4.85 -13.80 4.97
CA PHE A 51 5.84 -12.73 5.02
C PHE A 51 5.13 -11.40 4.82
N SER A 52 5.01 -10.64 5.90
CA SER A 52 4.23 -9.40 5.89
C SER A 52 4.96 -8.28 5.16
N GLY A 53 4.21 -7.56 4.32
CA GLY A 53 4.63 -6.30 3.71
C GLY A 53 4.10 -5.08 4.45
N TRP A 54 3.64 -5.25 5.69
CA TRP A 54 3.08 -4.18 6.50
C TRP A 54 4.09 -3.04 6.66
N GLY A 55 3.67 -1.82 6.31
CA GLY A 55 4.52 -0.63 6.34
C GLY A 55 5.32 -0.39 5.07
N GLN A 56 5.29 -1.30 4.10
CA GLN A 56 6.01 -1.17 2.83
C GLN A 56 5.09 -0.84 1.65
N GLU A 57 3.83 -0.57 1.91
CA GLU A 57 2.82 -0.37 0.87
C GLU A 57 3.15 0.83 -0.04
N ALA A 58 3.64 1.92 0.53
CA ALA A 58 3.95 3.12 -0.24
C ALA A 58 5.04 2.86 -1.29
N ILE A 59 6.08 2.12 -0.92
CA ILE A 59 7.15 1.76 -1.85
C ILE A 59 6.64 0.82 -2.93
N SER A 60 5.93 -0.23 -2.53
CA SER A 60 5.44 -1.26 -3.46
C SER A 60 4.40 -0.70 -4.43
N VAL A 61 3.39 -0.02 -3.91
CA VAL A 61 2.31 0.54 -4.72
C VAL A 61 2.80 1.71 -5.55
N GLY A 62 3.58 2.62 -4.96
CA GLY A 62 4.10 3.79 -5.66
C GLY A 62 4.98 3.41 -6.83
N SER A 63 5.89 2.45 -6.65
CA SER A 63 6.76 1.98 -7.72
C SER A 63 5.96 1.35 -8.85
N ALA A 64 5.02 0.45 -8.52
CA ALA A 64 4.21 -0.23 -9.53
C ALA A 64 3.23 0.72 -10.23
N TYR A 65 2.68 1.69 -9.51
CA TYR A 65 1.75 2.67 -10.08
C TYR A 65 2.45 3.59 -11.08
N ALA A 66 3.69 3.98 -10.80
CA ALA A 66 4.47 4.87 -11.65
C ALA A 66 5.02 4.19 -12.90
N MET A 67 5.10 2.87 -12.91
CA MET A 67 5.64 2.11 -14.04
C MET A 67 4.55 1.69 -15.01
N ASP A 68 4.92 1.59 -16.28
CA ASP A 68 4.04 1.00 -17.29
C ASP A 68 3.88 -0.50 -17.02
N ARG A 69 2.70 -1.02 -17.36
CA ARG A 69 2.37 -2.42 -17.11
C ARG A 69 3.31 -3.40 -17.80
N GLU A 70 3.92 -2.98 -18.90
CA GLU A 70 4.85 -3.80 -19.66
C GLU A 70 6.29 -3.76 -19.13
N GLU A 71 6.58 -2.84 -18.23
CA GLU A 71 7.91 -2.74 -17.63
C GLU A 71 8.12 -3.85 -16.61
N TYR A 72 9.34 -4.38 -16.60
CA TYR A 72 9.71 -5.44 -15.66
C TYR A 72 9.96 -4.86 -14.28
N ILE A 73 9.46 -5.56 -13.26
CA ILE A 73 9.73 -5.26 -11.87
C ILE A 73 10.03 -6.58 -11.15
N LEU A 74 11.03 -6.57 -10.28
CA LEU A 74 11.46 -7.76 -9.54
C LEU A 74 11.14 -7.56 -8.06
N PRO A 75 9.90 -7.84 -7.64
CA PRO A 75 9.51 -7.66 -6.25
C PRO A 75 10.03 -8.81 -5.38
N MET A 76 10.21 -8.51 -4.11
CA MET A 76 10.50 -9.52 -3.10
C MET A 76 9.21 -10.01 -2.44
N HIS A 77 9.33 -10.99 -1.55
CA HIS A 77 8.18 -11.64 -0.92
C HIS A 77 7.34 -10.71 -0.04
N ARG A 78 7.86 -9.54 0.35
CA ARG A 78 7.14 -8.55 1.16
C ARG A 78 6.51 -7.42 0.34
N ASN A 79 6.59 -7.51 -0.98
CA ASN A 79 6.12 -6.46 -1.86
C ASN A 79 4.76 -6.79 -2.48
N LEU A 80 3.80 -7.18 -1.65
CA LEU A 80 2.44 -7.53 -2.09
C LEU A 80 1.80 -6.42 -2.93
N GLY A 81 2.01 -5.16 -2.56
CA GLY A 81 1.43 -4.01 -3.25
C GLY A 81 1.80 -3.90 -4.72
N VAL A 82 2.95 -4.46 -5.14
CA VAL A 82 3.32 -4.51 -6.56
C VAL A 82 2.33 -5.35 -7.34
N PHE A 83 2.00 -6.53 -6.82
CA PHE A 83 1.07 -7.45 -7.48
C PHE A 83 -0.35 -6.91 -7.49
N THR A 84 -0.82 -6.38 -6.38
CA THR A 84 -2.19 -5.84 -6.28
C THR A 84 -2.38 -4.60 -7.14
N THR A 85 -1.34 -3.80 -7.32
CA THR A 85 -1.40 -2.60 -8.16
C THR A 85 -1.46 -2.94 -9.64
N ARG A 86 -0.77 -4.00 -10.07
CA ARG A 86 -0.74 -4.44 -11.46
C ARG A 86 -1.91 -5.32 -11.86
N ASP A 87 -2.64 -5.76 -10.91
CA ASP A 87 -3.80 -6.62 -11.14
C ASP A 87 -4.92 -5.92 -11.91
#